data_0af9a3caf1662e2adb5d8847c47fdf2f
#
_entry.id   0af9a3caf1662e2adb5d8847c47fdf2f
#
_cell.length_a   1.000
_cell.length_b   1.000
_cell.length_c   1.000
_cell.angle_alpha   90.00
_cell.angle_beta   90.00
_cell.angle_gamma   90.00
#
_symmetry.space_group_name_H-M   'P 1'
#
loop_
_entity.id
_entity.type
_entity.pdbx_description
1 polymer ?
#
loop_
_entity_poly.entity_id
_entity_poly.type
_entity_poly.pdbx_seq_one_letter_code
_entity_poly.pdbx_strand_id
1 'polypeptide(L)'
;AYGEQAAAQGMVALGWVNGHGASSFVAPFGGTARRLATNPLFVAAPTGDPDAPFVLDMATPVLAEGKVRVARNRGAELPPGRIVDGDGRPSADPHPLPRGHRPGWRGHGARLPLGVGRDSGGGGDGGVGHKGYALALAVDLLGGALTGAGASSGPGSRGNGFLFIAVDPERFIGLDGFEGELAGLLDYVKQPPYAEGFDEILTPGEPERRRMAERRDGIPLEDETWRQIAEAAASVGVGPYEGTILKD
;
A
#
# COMPACT_ATOMS: atom_id res chain seq x y z
N ALA A 1 7.27 4.18 8.85
CA ALA A 1 7.65 4.41 10.25
C ALA A 1 8.59 3.32 10.80
N TYR A 2 8.20 2.03 10.91
CA TYR A 2 9.08 0.99 11.50
C TYR A 2 10.35 0.75 10.69
N GLY A 3 10.24 0.68 9.36
CA GLY A 3 11.39 0.51 8.48
C GLY A 3 12.37 1.67 8.56
N GLU A 4 11.88 2.90 8.56
CA GLU A 4 12.71 4.11 8.70
C GLU A 4 13.43 4.15 10.05
N GLN A 5 12.75 3.75 11.13
CA GLN A 5 13.40 3.66 12.45
C GLN A 5 14.54 2.64 12.48
N ALA A 6 14.36 1.49 11.83
CA ALA A 6 15.40 0.48 11.72
C ALA A 6 16.58 0.97 10.84
N ALA A 7 16.28 1.57 9.68
CA ALA A 7 17.30 2.14 8.81
C ALA A 7 18.11 3.24 9.50
N ALA A 8 17.47 4.10 10.31
CA ALA A 8 18.16 5.11 11.11
C ALA A 8 19.08 4.51 12.20
N GLN A 9 18.95 3.22 12.51
CA GLN A 9 19.85 2.47 13.39
C GLN A 9 20.84 1.59 12.62
N GLY A 10 21.02 1.83 11.31
CA GLY A 10 21.92 1.06 10.47
C GLY A 10 21.43 -0.36 10.11
N MET A 11 20.16 -0.66 10.33
CA MET A 11 19.60 -1.99 10.11
C MET A 11 18.81 -2.07 8.79
N VAL A 12 18.93 -3.18 8.08
CA VAL A 12 17.99 -3.54 7.02
C VAL A 12 16.75 -4.15 7.66
N ALA A 13 15.58 -3.67 7.27
CA ALA A 13 14.31 -4.11 7.84
C ALA A 13 13.37 -4.66 6.76
N LEU A 14 12.70 -5.74 7.09
CA LEU A 14 11.65 -6.34 6.27
C LEU A 14 10.39 -6.53 7.11
N GLY A 15 9.24 -6.27 6.53
CA GLY A 15 7.98 -6.47 7.23
C GLY A 15 6.85 -6.92 6.33
N TRP A 16 5.97 -7.74 6.91
CA TRP A 16 4.79 -8.29 6.26
C TRP A 16 3.60 -8.13 7.19
N VAL A 17 2.56 -7.44 6.71
CA VAL A 17 1.33 -7.24 7.47
C VAL A 17 0.17 -7.86 6.71
N ASN A 18 -0.46 -8.89 7.28
CA ASN A 18 -1.72 -9.37 6.74
C ASN A 18 -2.91 -8.68 7.42
N GLY A 19 -4.02 -8.55 6.69
CA GLY A 19 -5.32 -8.27 7.28
C GLY A 19 -6.22 -9.49 7.16
N HIS A 20 -6.89 -9.87 8.23
CA HIS A 20 -7.81 -11.01 8.20
C HIS A 20 -9.23 -10.65 8.66
N GLY A 21 -10.16 -11.59 8.50
CA GLY A 21 -11.57 -11.40 8.80
C GLY A 21 -12.23 -10.43 7.84
N ALA A 22 -12.72 -9.32 8.37
CA ALA A 22 -13.53 -8.39 7.62
C ALA A 22 -12.75 -7.47 6.65
N SER A 23 -11.44 -7.63 6.53
CA SER A 23 -10.56 -6.80 5.68
C SER A 23 -10.36 -7.37 4.27
N SER A 24 -11.14 -8.36 3.86
CA SER A 24 -11.02 -8.95 2.51
C SER A 24 -11.62 -8.02 1.46
N PHE A 25 -10.76 -7.32 0.72
CA PHE A 25 -11.13 -6.40 -0.36
C PHE A 25 -10.63 -6.87 -1.73
N VAL A 26 -9.71 -7.83 -1.74
CA VAL A 26 -8.90 -8.19 -2.90
C VAL A 26 -9.32 -9.55 -3.44
N ALA A 27 -9.54 -9.62 -4.75
CA ALA A 27 -9.77 -10.88 -5.45
C ALA A 27 -8.44 -11.56 -5.77
N PRO A 28 -8.32 -12.88 -5.59
CA PRO A 28 -7.14 -13.62 -6.04
C PRO A 28 -7.03 -13.60 -7.57
N PHE A 29 -5.82 -13.80 -8.09
CA PHE A 29 -5.63 -13.97 -9.52
C PHE A 29 -6.46 -15.15 -10.06
N GLY A 30 -7.20 -14.93 -11.13
CA GLY A 30 -8.14 -15.93 -11.69
C GLY A 30 -9.46 -16.07 -10.91
N GLY A 31 -9.67 -15.32 -9.83
CA GLY A 31 -10.88 -15.37 -9.02
C GLY A 31 -11.67 -14.07 -9.04
N THR A 32 -12.97 -14.14 -8.78
CA THR A 32 -13.86 -12.97 -8.71
C THR A 32 -14.38 -12.68 -7.30
N ALA A 33 -14.13 -13.55 -6.32
CA ALA A 33 -14.52 -13.33 -4.94
C ALA A 33 -13.42 -12.62 -4.15
N ARG A 34 -13.80 -11.75 -3.22
CA ARG A 34 -12.87 -11.15 -2.26
C ARG A 34 -12.36 -12.22 -1.31
N ARG A 35 -11.06 -12.41 -1.23
CA ARG A 35 -10.43 -13.45 -0.42
C ARG A 35 -9.29 -12.94 0.44
N LEU A 36 -8.63 -11.85 0.03
CA LEU A 36 -7.42 -11.33 0.64
C LEU A 36 -7.61 -9.87 1.06
N ALA A 37 -6.86 -9.44 2.05
CA ALA A 37 -6.66 -8.02 2.33
C ALA A 37 -5.61 -7.43 1.37
N THR A 38 -5.25 -6.18 1.58
CA THR A 38 -4.23 -5.49 0.78
C THR A 38 -2.81 -5.94 1.11
N ASN A 39 -2.64 -6.72 2.17
CA ASN A 39 -1.44 -7.46 2.53
C ASN A 39 -0.14 -6.71 2.17
N PRO A 40 0.16 -5.57 2.81
CA PRO A 40 1.35 -4.79 2.50
C PRO A 40 2.62 -5.47 2.98
N LEU A 41 3.70 -5.14 2.30
CA LEU A 41 5.05 -5.47 2.71
C LEU A 41 5.94 -4.22 2.64
N PHE A 42 7.01 -4.21 3.42
CA PHE A 42 8.04 -3.20 3.29
C PHE A 42 9.45 -3.79 3.36
N VAL A 43 10.36 -3.09 2.73
CA VAL A 43 11.82 -3.25 2.87
C VAL A 43 12.41 -1.86 3.08
N ALA A 44 13.21 -1.70 4.12
CA ALA A 44 13.92 -0.45 4.37
C ALA A 44 15.39 -0.74 4.64
N ALA A 45 16.25 0.19 4.24
CA ALA A 45 17.68 0.03 4.38
C ALA A 45 18.37 1.40 4.58
N PRO A 46 19.46 1.45 5.36
CA PRO A 46 20.32 2.63 5.44
C PRO A 46 21.04 2.86 4.10
N THR A 47 21.24 4.11 3.75
CA THR A 47 21.91 4.53 2.49
C THR A 47 23.18 5.35 2.75
N GLY A 48 23.57 5.53 4.03
CA GLY A 48 24.58 6.50 4.43
C GLY A 48 24.03 7.92 4.61
N ASP A 49 22.85 8.22 4.06
CA ASP A 49 22.10 9.46 4.29
C ASP A 49 20.89 9.18 5.20
N PRO A 50 20.93 9.65 6.46
CA PRO A 50 19.84 9.40 7.41
C PRO A 50 18.50 10.04 7.01
N ASP A 51 18.54 11.10 6.19
CA ASP A 51 17.33 11.78 5.70
C ASP A 51 16.75 11.13 4.43
N ALA A 52 17.50 10.22 3.83
CA ALA A 52 17.13 9.56 2.58
C ALA A 52 17.27 8.02 2.60
N PRO A 53 16.74 7.31 3.60
CA PRO A 53 16.78 5.84 3.60
C PRO A 53 16.05 5.27 2.38
N PHE A 54 16.50 4.11 1.91
CA PHE A 54 15.72 3.32 0.97
C PHE A 54 14.47 2.79 1.68
N VAL A 55 13.28 3.07 1.15
CA VAL A 55 12.02 2.61 1.74
C VAL A 55 11.06 2.15 0.64
N LEU A 56 10.97 0.85 0.44
CA LEU A 56 9.88 0.21 -0.27
C LEU A 56 8.77 -0.08 0.75
N ASP A 57 7.62 0.56 0.63
CA ASP A 57 6.42 0.28 1.43
C ASP A 57 5.21 0.25 0.50
N MET A 58 4.69 -0.94 0.25
CA MET A 58 3.66 -1.11 -0.76
C MET A 58 2.60 -2.13 -0.35
N ALA A 59 1.35 -1.84 -0.71
CA ALA A 59 0.32 -2.85 -0.77
C ALA A 59 0.53 -3.76 -2.00
N THR A 60 0.10 -5.01 -1.91
CA THR A 60 0.25 -5.99 -3.00
C THR A 60 -0.76 -5.85 -4.15
N PRO A 61 -1.97 -5.28 -3.98
CA PRO A 61 -2.86 -4.94 -5.08
C PRO A 61 -2.35 -3.75 -5.91
N VAL A 62 -2.87 -3.63 -7.13
CA VAL A 62 -2.58 -2.50 -8.05
C VAL A 62 -2.92 -1.14 -7.43
N LEU A 63 -3.91 -1.11 -6.54
CA LEU A 63 -4.39 0.11 -5.89
C LEU A 63 -4.71 -0.17 -4.42
N ALA A 64 -4.34 0.74 -3.54
CA ALA A 64 -4.75 0.69 -2.14
C ALA A 64 -6.22 1.13 -1.98
N GLU A 65 -6.96 0.53 -1.02
CA GLU A 65 -8.36 0.87 -0.74
C GLU A 65 -8.56 2.37 -0.45
N GLY A 66 -7.63 2.98 0.28
CA GLY A 66 -7.67 4.41 0.58
C GLY A 66 -7.74 5.30 -0.66
N LYS A 67 -7.05 4.94 -1.75
CA LYS A 67 -7.10 5.69 -3.01
C LYS A 67 -8.46 5.58 -3.69
N VAL A 68 -9.13 4.43 -3.59
CA VAL A 68 -10.50 4.26 -4.10
C VAL A 68 -11.47 5.13 -3.30
N ARG A 69 -11.32 5.19 -1.98
CA ARG A 69 -12.14 6.04 -1.11
C ARG A 69 -11.94 7.53 -1.41
N VAL A 70 -10.70 7.97 -1.62
CA VAL A 70 -10.40 9.35 -2.01
C VAL A 70 -11.05 9.69 -3.36
N ALA A 71 -10.91 8.84 -4.38
CA ALA A 71 -11.55 9.05 -5.68
C ALA A 71 -13.08 9.17 -5.53
N ARG A 72 -13.69 8.30 -4.74
CA ARG A 72 -15.13 8.39 -4.43
C ARG A 72 -15.52 9.68 -3.72
N ASN A 73 -14.74 10.14 -2.74
CA ASN A 73 -15.01 11.38 -2.02
C ASN A 73 -14.88 12.62 -2.92
N ARG A 74 -14.03 12.54 -3.94
CA ARG A 74 -13.88 13.54 -5.01
C ARG A 74 -14.99 13.48 -6.07
N GLY A 75 -15.77 12.42 -6.12
CA GLY A 75 -16.66 12.16 -7.25
C GLY A 75 -15.92 11.87 -8.57
N ALA A 76 -14.68 11.38 -8.50
CA ALA A 76 -13.83 11.12 -9.65
C ALA A 76 -13.80 9.62 -9.98
N GLU A 77 -13.66 9.30 -11.26
CA GLU A 77 -13.39 7.96 -11.72
C GLU A 77 -11.93 7.57 -11.46
N LEU A 78 -11.70 6.26 -11.34
CA LEU A 78 -10.35 5.68 -11.29
C LEU A 78 -9.86 5.41 -12.73
N PRO A 79 -8.53 5.36 -12.93
CA PRO A 79 -8.01 4.86 -14.19
C PRO A 79 -8.53 3.44 -14.48
N PRO A 80 -8.85 3.11 -15.73
CA PRO A 80 -9.37 1.79 -16.11
C PRO A 80 -8.48 0.64 -15.62
N GLY A 81 -9.11 -0.48 -15.25
CA GLY A 81 -8.39 -1.68 -14.80
C GLY A 81 -7.81 -1.63 -13.38
N ARG A 82 -8.09 -0.57 -12.62
CA ARG A 82 -7.62 -0.46 -11.22
C ARG A 82 -8.52 -1.18 -10.22
N ILE A 83 -9.75 -1.43 -10.61
CA ILE A 83 -10.73 -2.18 -9.84
C ILE A 83 -11.52 -3.09 -10.78
N VAL A 84 -12.18 -4.10 -10.23
CA VAL A 84 -13.12 -4.95 -10.94
C VAL A 84 -14.51 -4.86 -10.31
N ASP A 85 -15.55 -4.98 -11.14
CA ASP A 85 -16.95 -5.00 -10.70
C ASP A 85 -17.36 -6.34 -10.07
N GLY A 86 -18.67 -6.47 -9.80
CA GLY A 86 -19.26 -7.69 -9.25
C GLY A 86 -19.04 -8.94 -10.09
N ASP A 87 -18.92 -8.80 -11.39
CA ASP A 87 -18.74 -9.88 -12.36
C ASP A 87 -17.26 -10.17 -12.66
N GLY A 88 -16.34 -9.41 -12.06
CA GLY A 88 -14.91 -9.54 -12.28
C GLY A 88 -14.39 -8.79 -13.51
N ARG A 89 -15.19 -7.89 -14.10
CA ARG A 89 -14.78 -7.08 -15.25
C ARG A 89 -14.06 -5.82 -14.78
N PRO A 90 -13.09 -5.30 -15.54
CA PRO A 90 -12.46 -4.02 -15.24
C PRO A 90 -13.50 -2.89 -15.09
N SER A 91 -13.35 -2.06 -14.06
CA SER A 91 -14.21 -0.92 -13.78
C SER A 91 -13.37 0.31 -13.41
N ALA A 92 -13.93 1.49 -13.65
CA ALA A 92 -13.39 2.78 -13.21
C ALA A 92 -14.21 3.40 -12.06
N ASP A 93 -15.41 2.85 -11.77
CA ASP A 93 -16.34 3.40 -10.79
C ASP A 93 -15.94 3.05 -9.35
N PRO A 94 -15.56 4.02 -8.51
CA PRO A 94 -15.16 3.78 -7.13
C PRO A 94 -16.34 3.48 -6.18
N HIS A 95 -17.58 3.68 -6.59
CA HIS A 95 -18.77 3.57 -5.72
C HIS A 95 -19.14 2.16 -5.27
N PRO A 96 -18.87 1.09 -6.01
CA PRO A 96 -19.20 -0.26 -5.59
C PRO A 96 -18.43 -0.78 -4.37
N LEU A 97 -17.45 -0.06 -3.84
CA LEU A 97 -16.83 -0.43 -2.58
C LEU A 97 -17.79 -0.17 -1.41
N PRO A 98 -18.06 -1.16 -0.54
CA PRO A 98 -18.94 -0.96 0.59
C PRO A 98 -18.43 0.11 1.53
N ARG A 99 -19.28 1.05 1.90
CA ARG A 99 -19.06 1.90 3.06
C ARG A 99 -19.21 1.04 4.30
N GLY A 100 -18.13 0.82 5.01
CA GLY A 100 -18.15 0.14 6.30
C GLY A 100 -18.47 -1.36 6.25
N HIS A 101 -18.11 -1.99 7.33
CA HIS A 101 -18.27 -3.41 7.53
C HIS A 101 -19.67 -3.73 8.04
N ARG A 102 -20.47 -4.42 7.25
CA ARG A 102 -21.67 -5.10 7.78
C ARG A 102 -21.42 -6.60 7.75
N PRO A 103 -21.51 -7.31 8.89
CA PRO A 103 -21.52 -8.77 8.90
C PRO A 103 -22.65 -9.28 7.98
N GLY A 104 -22.33 -10.26 7.11
CA GLY A 104 -23.32 -10.87 6.22
C GLY A 104 -23.56 -10.16 4.88
N TRP A 105 -22.87 -9.06 4.58
CA TRP A 105 -23.07 -8.37 3.31
C TRP A 105 -22.43 -9.14 2.14
N ARG A 106 -23.27 -9.66 1.27
CA ARG A 106 -22.90 -10.36 0.01
C ARG A 106 -22.98 -9.41 -1.19
N GLY A 107 -22.71 -8.14 -1.00
CA GLY A 107 -22.84 -7.13 -2.05
C GLY A 107 -21.86 -7.31 -3.20
N HIS A 108 -22.35 -7.08 -4.39
CA HIS A 108 -21.60 -7.01 -5.64
C HIS A 108 -20.85 -5.67 -5.71
N GLY A 109 -19.77 -5.52 -4.94
CA GLY A 109 -18.97 -4.31 -4.93
C GLY A 109 -17.66 -4.48 -5.70
N ALA A 110 -17.07 -3.37 -6.10
CA ALA A 110 -15.77 -3.33 -6.75
C ALA A 110 -14.72 -4.07 -5.92
N ARG A 111 -13.82 -4.74 -6.59
CA ARG A 111 -12.75 -5.54 -6.02
C ARG A 111 -11.42 -4.99 -6.50
N LEU A 112 -10.45 -4.96 -5.63
CA LEU A 112 -9.10 -4.57 -6.01
C LEU A 112 -8.43 -5.75 -6.72
N PRO A 113 -7.99 -5.61 -7.98
CA PRO A 113 -7.19 -6.64 -8.62
C PRO A 113 -5.80 -6.69 -7.99
N LEU A 114 -5.26 -7.88 -7.86
CA LEU A 114 -3.85 -8.07 -7.50
C LEU A 114 -2.99 -7.88 -8.73
N GLY A 115 -1.98 -7.04 -8.64
CA GLY A 115 -1.03 -6.89 -9.71
C GLY A 115 0.07 -5.90 -9.44
N VAL A 116 1.28 -6.30 -9.79
CA VAL A 116 2.41 -5.40 -10.03
C VAL A 116 2.54 -5.31 -11.55
N GLY A 117 2.06 -4.23 -12.17
CA GLY A 117 2.19 -4.04 -13.60
C GLY A 117 1.04 -3.30 -14.29
N ARG A 118 1.28 -2.85 -15.49
CA ARG A 118 0.53 -1.83 -16.22
C ARG A 118 -0.82 -2.27 -16.78
N ASP A 119 -1.08 -3.57 -16.95
CA ASP A 119 -2.26 -4.04 -17.64
C ASP A 119 -3.03 -5.12 -16.86
N SER A 120 -3.99 -4.66 -16.07
CA SER A 120 -5.06 -5.49 -15.51
C SER A 120 -6.24 -5.66 -16.49
N GLY A 121 -5.97 -5.52 -17.79
CA GLY A 121 -6.92 -5.87 -18.85
C GLY A 121 -7.13 -7.38 -18.85
N GLY A 122 -8.34 -7.82 -18.58
CA GLY A 122 -8.74 -9.22 -18.63
C GLY A 122 -8.65 -9.79 -20.07
N GLY A 123 -7.46 -10.13 -20.49
CA GLY A 123 -7.18 -10.80 -21.75
C GLY A 123 -6.45 -12.11 -21.47
N GLY A 124 -6.92 -13.16 -22.03
CA GLY A 124 -6.69 -14.57 -21.76
C GLY A 124 -5.30 -15.17 -21.92
N ASP A 125 -4.22 -14.45 -21.65
CA ASP A 125 -2.86 -15.00 -21.66
C ASP A 125 -1.98 -14.42 -20.56
N GLY A 126 -2.15 -14.91 -19.34
CA GLY A 126 -1.15 -14.76 -18.28
C GLY A 126 -0.97 -13.33 -17.73
N GLY A 127 -2.07 -12.57 -17.65
CA GLY A 127 -2.09 -11.18 -17.19
C GLY A 127 -1.29 -10.90 -15.92
N VAL A 128 -0.76 -9.71 -15.84
CA VAL A 128 0.27 -9.15 -14.96
C VAL A 128 -0.01 -9.24 -13.44
N GLY A 129 -1.18 -9.72 -13.02
CA GLY A 129 -1.61 -9.76 -11.61
C GLY A 129 -1.05 -10.91 -10.77
N HIS A 130 -0.51 -11.95 -11.37
CA HIS A 130 -0.08 -13.15 -10.66
C HIS A 130 1.08 -12.90 -9.68
N LYS A 131 1.98 -11.97 -9.97
CA LYS A 131 3.12 -11.64 -9.10
C LYS A 131 2.66 -10.95 -7.79
N GLY A 132 1.78 -9.95 -7.90
CA GLY A 132 1.20 -9.30 -6.72
C GLY A 132 0.34 -10.28 -5.91
N TYR A 133 -0.37 -11.20 -6.57
CA TYR A 133 -1.10 -12.28 -5.90
C TYR A 133 -0.17 -13.22 -5.13
N ALA A 134 0.94 -13.64 -5.73
CA ALA A 134 1.93 -14.47 -5.06
C ALA A 134 2.54 -13.76 -3.83
N LEU A 135 2.87 -12.47 -3.97
CA LEU A 135 3.33 -11.65 -2.84
C LEU A 135 2.25 -11.56 -1.74
N ALA A 136 0.99 -11.33 -2.10
CA ALA A 136 -0.10 -11.27 -1.12
C ALA A 136 -0.27 -12.56 -0.33
N LEU A 137 -0.11 -13.73 -0.98
CA LEU A 137 -0.12 -15.03 -0.30
C LEU A 137 1.09 -15.20 0.62
N ALA A 138 2.28 -14.77 0.19
CA ALA A 138 3.48 -14.79 1.04
C ALA A 138 3.29 -13.91 2.28
N VAL A 139 2.69 -12.72 2.12
CA VAL A 139 2.36 -11.85 3.26
C VAL A 139 1.34 -12.51 4.20
N ASP A 140 0.31 -13.15 3.65
CA ASP A 140 -0.70 -13.85 4.47
C ASP A 140 -0.10 -15.03 5.24
N LEU A 141 0.85 -15.75 4.61
CA LEU A 141 1.59 -16.83 5.24
C LEU A 141 2.49 -16.32 6.36
N LEU A 142 3.32 -15.30 6.07
CA LEU A 142 4.34 -14.82 7.00
C LEU A 142 3.74 -13.94 8.10
N GLY A 143 2.92 -12.97 7.75
CA GLY A 143 2.30 -12.04 8.70
C GLY A 143 1.10 -12.63 9.44
N GLY A 144 0.39 -13.58 8.83
CA GLY A 144 -0.82 -14.18 9.38
C GLY A 144 -0.64 -15.56 9.97
N ALA A 145 -0.41 -16.56 9.10
CA ALA A 145 -0.38 -17.95 9.53
C ALA A 145 0.82 -18.25 10.44
N LEU A 146 2.03 -17.82 10.08
CA LEU A 146 3.25 -18.07 10.83
C LEU A 146 3.24 -17.41 12.22
N THR A 147 2.69 -16.20 12.31
CA THR A 147 2.61 -15.45 13.59
C THR A 147 1.50 -15.95 14.51
N GLY A 148 0.60 -16.82 14.03
CA GLY A 148 -0.57 -17.25 14.77
C GLY A 148 -1.68 -16.21 14.88
N ALA A 149 -1.55 -15.05 14.20
CA ALA A 149 -2.56 -14.00 14.21
C ALA A 149 -3.82 -14.40 13.44
N GLY A 150 -3.69 -15.30 12.47
CA GLY A 150 -4.76 -15.79 11.61
C GLY A 150 -4.56 -15.39 10.15
N ALA A 151 -4.79 -16.34 9.25
CA ALA A 151 -4.80 -16.11 7.81
C ALA A 151 -6.15 -15.56 7.34
N SER A 152 -6.20 -15.04 6.11
CA SER A 152 -7.42 -14.49 5.49
C SER A 152 -8.61 -15.46 5.47
N SER A 153 -8.36 -16.77 5.52
CA SER A 153 -9.38 -17.84 5.57
C SER A 153 -9.97 -18.05 6.96
N GLY A 154 -9.40 -17.45 8.00
CA GLY A 154 -9.81 -17.68 9.38
C GLY A 154 -11.20 -17.14 9.70
N PRO A 155 -11.92 -17.78 10.65
CA PRO A 155 -13.26 -17.34 11.01
C PRO A 155 -13.22 -16.02 11.79
N GLY A 156 -13.90 -15.03 11.25
CA GLY A 156 -14.63 -14.00 11.96
C GLY A 156 -13.91 -12.93 12.77
N SER A 157 -12.71 -13.09 13.27
CA SER A 157 -12.04 -12.02 14.04
C SER A 157 -11.35 -11.03 13.10
N ARG A 158 -11.56 -9.75 13.35
CA ARG A 158 -10.81 -8.69 12.68
C ARG A 158 -9.46 -8.53 13.36
N GLY A 159 -8.40 -8.51 12.59
CA GLY A 159 -7.08 -8.26 13.12
C GLY A 159 -6.05 -8.13 12.02
N ASN A 160 -4.85 -7.83 12.47
CA ASN A 160 -3.68 -7.81 11.63
C ASN A 160 -2.63 -8.71 12.28
N GLY A 161 -1.97 -9.54 11.46
CA GLY A 161 -0.73 -10.18 11.85
C GLY A 161 0.44 -9.38 11.31
N PHE A 162 1.55 -9.40 12.01
CA PHE A 162 2.75 -8.67 11.64
C PHE A 162 4.00 -9.50 11.92
N LEU A 163 4.78 -9.73 10.88
CA LEU A 163 6.15 -10.23 11.01
C LEU A 163 7.12 -9.11 10.66
N PHE A 164 8.08 -8.88 11.53
CA PHE A 164 9.16 -7.93 11.34
C PHE A 164 10.51 -8.65 11.48
N ILE A 165 11.41 -8.42 10.54
CA ILE A 165 12.78 -8.92 10.60
C ILE A 165 13.73 -7.74 10.46
N ALA A 166 14.65 -7.60 11.40
CA ALA A 166 15.77 -6.68 11.31
C ALA A 166 17.07 -7.48 11.06
N VAL A 167 17.84 -7.03 10.10
CA VAL A 167 19.12 -7.64 9.71
C VAL A 167 20.22 -6.62 9.92
N ASP A 168 21.24 -7.00 10.64
CA ASP A 168 22.42 -6.18 10.91
C ASP A 168 23.46 -6.38 9.78
N PRO A 169 23.67 -5.37 8.90
CA PRO A 169 24.66 -5.46 7.81
C PRO A 169 26.08 -5.69 8.31
N GLU A 170 26.37 -5.26 9.53
CA GLU A 170 27.70 -5.45 10.14
C GLU A 170 28.08 -6.93 10.24
N ARG A 171 27.08 -7.81 10.32
CA ARG A 171 27.27 -9.27 10.38
C ARG A 171 27.55 -9.92 9.03
N PHE A 172 27.56 -9.15 7.94
CA PHE A 172 27.78 -9.64 6.57
C PHE A 172 29.05 -9.01 5.95
N ILE A 173 28.91 -7.78 5.45
CA ILE A 173 29.99 -7.07 4.74
C ILE A 173 30.40 -5.76 5.41
N GLY A 174 29.91 -5.53 6.64
CA GLY A 174 30.01 -4.24 7.32
C GLY A 174 28.97 -3.23 6.84
N LEU A 175 28.64 -2.26 7.70
CA LEU A 175 27.66 -1.23 7.36
C LEU A 175 28.15 -0.37 6.19
N ASP A 176 29.37 0.13 6.24
CA ASP A 176 29.97 0.97 5.18
C ASP A 176 30.00 0.23 3.83
N GLY A 177 30.36 -1.06 3.86
CA GLY A 177 30.35 -1.90 2.66
C GLY A 177 28.95 -2.06 2.07
N PHE A 178 27.97 -2.29 2.92
CA PHE A 178 26.55 -2.40 2.49
C PHE A 178 26.03 -1.09 1.90
N GLU A 179 26.27 0.04 2.57
CA GLU A 179 25.83 1.36 2.09
C GLU A 179 26.50 1.72 0.76
N GLY A 180 27.80 1.38 0.60
CA GLY A 180 28.52 1.57 -0.66
C GLY A 180 27.93 0.76 -1.81
N GLU A 181 27.63 -0.52 -1.60
CA GLU A 181 26.97 -1.38 -2.61
C GLU A 181 25.56 -0.89 -2.95
N LEU A 182 24.78 -0.47 -1.95
CA LEU A 182 23.44 0.08 -2.17
C LEU A 182 23.51 1.39 -2.95
N ALA A 183 24.41 2.31 -2.59
CA ALA A 183 24.58 3.57 -3.32
C ALA A 183 24.94 3.31 -4.78
N GLY A 184 25.90 2.41 -5.05
CA GLY A 184 26.27 2.01 -6.41
C GLY A 184 25.09 1.43 -7.20
N LEU A 185 24.23 0.62 -6.58
CA LEU A 185 23.01 0.09 -7.19
C LEU A 185 22.01 1.20 -7.52
N LEU A 186 21.76 2.12 -6.57
CA LEU A 186 20.82 3.23 -6.77
C LEU A 186 21.27 4.17 -7.88
N ASP A 187 22.57 4.50 -7.92
CA ASP A 187 23.15 5.30 -8.99
C ASP A 187 23.05 4.63 -10.34
N TYR A 188 23.31 3.32 -10.40
CA TYR A 188 23.23 2.55 -11.64
C TYR A 188 21.82 2.53 -12.21
N VAL A 189 20.79 2.28 -11.40
CA VAL A 189 19.40 2.21 -11.89
C VAL A 189 18.84 3.56 -12.30
N LYS A 190 19.43 4.67 -11.84
CA LYS A 190 19.00 6.03 -12.18
C LYS A 190 19.59 6.56 -13.49
N GLN A 191 20.53 5.83 -14.09
CA GLN A 191 21.16 6.27 -15.33
C GLN A 191 20.20 6.26 -16.51
N PRO A 192 20.32 7.21 -17.45
CA PRO A 192 19.58 7.19 -18.70
C PRO A 192 19.92 5.93 -19.55
N PRO A 193 19.09 5.54 -20.54
CA PRO A 193 18.02 6.33 -21.11
C PRO A 193 16.71 6.25 -20.30
N TYR A 194 15.99 7.36 -20.26
CA TYR A 194 14.66 7.43 -19.64
C TYR A 194 13.56 7.06 -20.65
N ALA A 195 12.45 6.53 -20.15
CA ALA A 195 11.29 6.28 -20.99
C ALA A 195 10.60 7.59 -21.41
N GLU A 196 9.87 7.58 -22.50
CA GLU A 196 9.09 8.73 -22.98
C GLU A 196 8.18 9.28 -21.88
N GLY A 197 8.26 10.60 -21.65
CA GLY A 197 7.49 11.30 -20.61
C GLY A 197 8.10 11.22 -19.20
N PHE A 198 9.34 10.73 -19.07
CA PHE A 198 10.09 10.72 -17.81
C PHE A 198 11.42 11.45 -17.98
N ASP A 199 11.74 12.31 -17.02
CA ASP A 199 13.01 13.05 -16.98
C ASP A 199 14.02 12.42 -16.00
N GLU A 200 13.55 11.46 -15.18
CA GLU A 200 14.36 10.77 -14.17
C GLU A 200 13.75 9.42 -13.77
N ILE A 201 14.56 8.59 -13.11
CA ILE A 201 14.12 7.37 -12.45
C ILE A 201 14.14 7.60 -10.94
N LEU A 202 12.99 7.41 -10.29
CA LEU A 202 12.85 7.50 -8.84
C LEU A 202 13.00 6.13 -8.19
N THR A 203 13.70 6.10 -7.07
CA THR A 203 13.85 4.90 -6.25
C THR A 203 12.83 4.90 -5.10
N PRO A 204 12.53 3.72 -4.52
CA PRO A 204 11.59 3.62 -3.40
C PRO A 204 11.94 4.55 -2.23
N GLY A 205 10.94 5.30 -1.76
CA GLY A 205 11.07 6.33 -0.72
C GLY A 205 11.20 7.75 -1.25
N GLU A 206 11.74 7.96 -2.46
CA GLU A 206 11.88 9.31 -3.04
C GLU A 206 10.54 10.00 -3.34
N PRO A 207 9.55 9.32 -3.97
CA PRO A 207 8.25 9.94 -4.20
C PRO A 207 7.56 10.38 -2.92
N GLU A 208 7.70 9.61 -1.84
CA GLU A 208 7.11 9.91 -0.55
C GLU A 208 7.79 11.12 0.10
N ARG A 209 9.12 11.19 0.07
CA ARG A 209 9.88 12.35 0.58
C ARG A 209 9.54 13.63 -0.16
N ARG A 210 9.41 13.58 -1.50
CA ARG A 210 8.98 14.75 -2.30
C ARG A 210 7.60 15.24 -1.87
N ARG A 211 6.63 14.32 -1.73
CA ARG A 211 5.29 14.67 -1.27
C ARG A 211 5.26 15.21 0.16
N MET A 212 6.13 14.72 1.03
CA MET A 212 6.28 15.27 2.39
C MET A 212 6.77 16.71 2.34
N ALA A 213 7.77 17.01 1.49
CA ALA A 213 8.27 18.36 1.30
C ALA A 213 7.20 19.30 0.73
N GLU A 214 6.47 18.87 -0.29
CA GLU A 214 5.36 19.63 -0.90
C GLU A 214 4.23 19.93 0.09
N ARG A 215 4.01 19.04 1.06
CA ARG A 215 2.92 19.14 2.04
C ARG A 215 3.37 19.67 3.40
N ARG A 216 4.55 20.25 3.46
CA ARG A 216 5.12 20.76 4.72
C ARG A 216 4.25 21.84 5.35
N ASP A 217 3.69 22.70 4.53
CA ASP A 217 2.89 23.85 4.97
C ASP A 217 1.39 23.58 4.99
N GLY A 218 0.94 22.43 4.47
CA GLY A 218 -0.47 22.05 4.50
C GLY A 218 -0.76 20.76 3.75
N ILE A 219 -1.75 20.03 4.21
CA ILE A 219 -2.21 18.79 3.59
C ILE A 219 -3.54 19.04 2.89
N PRO A 220 -3.61 18.87 1.55
CA PRO A 220 -4.87 19.04 0.83
C PRO A 220 -5.84 17.90 1.21
N LEU A 221 -7.05 18.27 1.62
CA LEU A 221 -8.13 17.34 1.95
C LEU A 221 -9.40 17.76 1.18
N GLU A 222 -10.11 16.77 0.67
CA GLU A 222 -11.44 16.98 0.11
C GLU A 222 -12.45 17.34 1.20
N ASP A 223 -13.41 18.20 0.92
CA ASP A 223 -14.48 18.63 1.84
C ASP A 223 -15.23 17.43 2.43
N GLU A 224 -15.54 16.43 1.61
CA GLU A 224 -16.20 15.20 2.07
C GLU A 224 -15.32 14.40 3.05
N THR A 225 -14.01 14.35 2.81
CA THR A 225 -13.06 13.70 3.73
C THR A 225 -13.01 14.44 5.05
N TRP A 226 -12.95 15.77 5.00
CA TRP A 226 -12.97 16.62 6.20
C TRP A 226 -14.27 16.46 6.99
N ARG A 227 -15.41 16.47 6.31
CA ARG A 227 -16.72 16.23 6.93
C ARG A 227 -16.77 14.89 7.68
N GLN A 228 -16.26 13.81 7.06
CA GLN A 228 -16.20 12.49 7.68
C GLN A 228 -15.30 12.46 8.93
N ILE A 229 -14.16 13.17 8.88
CA ILE A 229 -13.27 13.31 10.04
C ILE A 229 -13.97 14.04 11.18
N ALA A 230 -14.62 15.18 10.89
CA ALA A 230 -15.35 15.96 11.88
C ALA A 230 -16.50 15.18 12.52
N GLU A 231 -17.27 14.43 11.71
CA GLU A 231 -18.34 13.56 12.24
C GLU A 231 -17.79 12.45 13.13
N ALA A 232 -16.68 11.81 12.73
CA ALA A 232 -16.04 10.79 13.55
C ALA A 232 -15.53 11.36 14.89
N ALA A 233 -14.92 12.55 14.86
CA ALA A 233 -14.46 13.24 16.06
C ALA A 233 -15.64 13.57 17.01
N ALA A 234 -16.72 14.13 16.47
CA ALA A 234 -17.91 14.45 17.25
C ALA A 234 -18.56 13.19 17.88
N SER A 235 -18.53 12.05 17.18
CA SER A 235 -19.11 10.79 17.69
C SER A 235 -18.42 10.25 18.93
N VAL A 236 -17.18 10.67 19.21
CA VAL A 236 -16.38 10.30 20.38
C VAL A 236 -16.16 11.48 21.34
N GLY A 237 -16.92 12.56 21.17
CA GLY A 237 -16.91 13.72 22.06
C GLY A 237 -15.71 14.68 21.87
N VAL A 238 -15.01 14.57 20.74
CA VAL A 238 -13.96 15.53 20.38
C VAL A 238 -14.61 16.72 19.71
N GLY A 239 -14.30 17.92 20.22
CA GLY A 239 -14.81 19.20 19.70
C GLY A 239 -14.33 19.52 18.28
N PRO A 240 -14.84 20.60 17.68
CA PRO A 240 -14.42 21.03 16.37
C PRO A 240 -12.92 21.40 16.37
N TYR A 241 -12.28 21.21 15.19
CA TYR A 241 -10.90 21.61 15.00
C TYR A 241 -10.76 23.14 15.10
N GLU A 242 -9.89 23.61 16.00
CA GLU A 242 -9.63 25.04 16.23
C GLU A 242 -8.40 25.59 15.47
N GLY A 243 -7.74 24.76 14.68
CA GLY A 243 -6.59 25.17 13.88
C GLY A 243 -6.96 25.90 12.59
N THR A 244 -5.95 26.40 11.88
CA THR A 244 -6.12 27.09 10.62
C THR A 244 -6.44 26.11 9.51
N ILE A 245 -7.57 26.30 8.82
CA ILE A 245 -7.90 25.63 7.57
C ILE A 245 -7.54 26.62 6.46
N LEU A 246 -6.50 26.29 5.68
CA LEU A 246 -6.17 27.08 4.49
C LEU A 246 -7.24 26.77 3.43
N LYS A 247 -7.94 27.80 2.97
CA LYS A 247 -8.84 27.71 1.82
C LYS A 247 -8.13 28.34 0.64
N ASP A 248 -8.12 27.66 -0.48
CA ASP A 248 -7.64 28.18 -1.78
C ASP A 248 -8.48 29.39 -2.21
#